data_d004bac84fb3d6f7591c956d633632d4
#
_entry.id   d004bac84fb3d6f7591c956d633632d4
#
_cell.length_a   1.000
_cell.length_b   1.000
_cell.length_c   1.000
_cell.angle_alpha   90.00
_cell.angle_beta   90.00
_cell.angle_gamma   90.00
#
_symmetry.space_group_name_H-M   'P 1'
#
loop_
_entity.id
_entity.type
_entity.pdbx_description
1 polymer ?
#
loop_
_entity_poly.entity_id
_entity_poly.type
_entity_poly.pdbx_seq_one_letter_code
_entity_poly.pdbx_strand_id
1 'polypeptide(L)'
;FPAKGDRPAVKVFWYDGGKRPEPPEDMPADMKLDGNGCLFIGDKGKMLGGSHAGFCQPFDKDYERPERTLPRSEGHYKEWVMACKGEKINRGTTGTNFGYAGPMTATISMGVVGMYYPGETLEWDGDKLEFRKDEANKYLHHAYRKEYEL
;
A
#
# COMPACT_ATOMS: atom_id res chain seq x y z
N PHE A 1 -2.93 7.42 -8.63
CA PHE A 1 -4.02 6.48 -8.93
C PHE A 1 -5.25 7.26 -9.38
N PRO A 2 -5.82 6.95 -10.56
CA PRO A 2 -7.00 7.64 -11.04
C PRO A 2 -8.23 7.36 -10.17
N ALA A 3 -9.25 8.20 -10.32
CA ALA A 3 -10.56 7.94 -9.71
C ALA A 3 -11.15 6.62 -10.23
N LYS A 4 -11.87 5.90 -9.37
CA LYS A 4 -12.51 4.63 -9.72
C LYS A 4 -13.83 4.47 -8.96
N GLY A 5 -14.96 4.46 -9.67
CA GLY A 5 -16.28 4.51 -9.04
C GLY A 5 -16.41 5.75 -8.17
N ASP A 6 -16.88 5.58 -6.94
CA ASP A 6 -17.03 6.69 -5.97
C ASP A 6 -15.70 7.10 -5.30
N ARG A 7 -14.62 6.39 -5.58
CA ARG A 7 -13.30 6.71 -5.02
C ARG A 7 -12.64 7.83 -5.81
N PRO A 8 -12.27 8.96 -5.19
CA PRO A 8 -11.54 10.03 -5.85
C PRO A 8 -10.13 9.57 -6.29
N ALA A 9 -9.49 10.36 -7.14
CA ALA A 9 -8.08 10.16 -7.46
C ALA A 9 -7.21 10.27 -6.21
N VAL A 10 -6.20 9.41 -6.10
CA VAL A 10 -5.28 9.37 -4.96
C VAL A 10 -3.85 9.58 -5.44
N LYS A 11 -3.12 10.50 -4.83
CA LYS A 11 -1.68 10.66 -4.99
C LYS A 11 -0.98 9.94 -3.85
N VAL A 12 0.02 9.14 -4.18
CA VAL A 12 0.88 8.48 -3.20
C VAL A 12 2.28 9.04 -3.37
N PHE A 13 2.88 9.48 -2.27
CA PHE A 13 4.26 9.94 -2.21
C PHE A 13 5.04 8.93 -1.39
N TRP A 14 6.12 8.42 -1.95
CA TRP A 14 7.01 7.48 -1.28
C TRP A 14 8.29 8.18 -0.85
N TYR A 15 8.64 8.02 0.39
CA TYR A 15 9.88 8.54 0.97
C TYR A 15 10.70 7.37 1.52
N ASP A 16 11.98 7.34 1.22
CA ASP A 16 12.91 6.30 1.63
C ASP A 16 14.31 6.88 1.89
N GLY A 17 15.25 6.04 2.32
CA GLY A 17 16.63 6.47 2.58
C GLY A 17 16.76 7.52 3.68
N GLY A 18 15.89 7.48 4.69
CA GLY A 18 15.86 8.45 5.78
C GLY A 18 15.14 9.77 5.46
N LYS A 19 14.66 9.94 4.21
CA LYS A 19 13.84 11.08 3.85
C LYS A 19 12.43 10.94 4.41
N ARG A 20 11.78 12.05 4.69
CA ARG A 20 10.41 12.14 5.21
C ARG A 20 9.69 13.31 4.56
N PRO A 21 8.36 13.29 4.51
CA PRO A 21 7.59 14.48 4.13
C PRO A 21 7.78 15.57 5.19
N GLU A 22 7.61 16.82 4.79
CA GLU A 22 7.48 17.90 5.76
C GLU A 22 6.20 17.69 6.58
N PRO A 23 6.26 17.87 7.92
CA PRO A 23 5.07 17.81 8.74
C PRO A 23 4.06 18.87 8.29
N PRO A 24 2.76 18.54 8.16
CA PRO A 24 1.74 19.53 7.90
C PRO A 24 1.71 20.62 8.99
N GLU A 25 1.45 21.88 8.61
CA GLU A 25 1.42 23.02 9.54
C GLU A 25 0.42 22.82 10.69
N ASP A 26 -0.68 22.11 10.43
CA ASP A 26 -1.74 21.78 11.39
C ASP A 26 -1.50 20.48 12.15
N MET A 27 -0.31 19.91 12.06
CA MET A 27 0.03 18.69 12.79
C MET A 27 0.05 18.97 14.30
N PRO A 28 -0.70 18.20 15.12
CA PRO A 28 -0.68 18.37 16.57
C PRO A 28 0.73 18.24 17.16
N ALA A 29 1.06 19.11 18.11
CA ALA A 29 2.40 19.20 18.69
C ALA A 29 2.85 17.91 19.44
N ASP A 30 1.88 17.08 19.85
CA ASP A 30 2.09 15.79 20.49
C ASP A 30 2.26 14.64 19.51
N MET A 31 2.13 14.91 18.19
CA MET A 31 2.36 13.91 17.13
C MET A 31 3.74 14.06 16.50
N LYS A 32 4.26 12.94 15.98
CA LYS A 32 5.55 12.90 15.26
C LYS A 32 5.45 11.98 14.06
N LEU A 33 6.14 12.36 12.98
CA LEU A 33 6.37 11.47 11.85
C LEU A 33 7.48 10.48 12.22
N ASP A 34 7.12 9.22 12.41
CA ASP A 34 8.08 8.16 12.68
C ASP A 34 8.89 7.77 11.44
N GLY A 35 9.92 6.93 11.63
CA GLY A 35 10.74 6.40 10.54
C GLY A 35 9.98 5.49 9.57
N ASN A 36 8.84 4.94 10.01
CA ASN A 36 7.95 4.10 9.24
C ASN A 36 6.50 4.47 9.53
N GLY A 37 5.67 4.54 8.51
CA GLY A 37 4.24 4.83 8.68
C GLY A 37 3.65 5.49 7.45
N CYS A 38 2.46 6.00 7.59
CA CYS A 38 1.73 6.70 6.55
C CYS A 38 1.13 7.99 7.09
N LEU A 39 1.23 9.06 6.32
CA LEU A 39 0.47 10.28 6.52
C LEU A 39 -0.67 10.31 5.49
N PHE A 40 -1.90 10.30 5.97
CA PHE A 40 -3.09 10.43 5.14
C PHE A 40 -3.57 11.87 5.18
N ILE A 41 -3.77 12.46 4.00
CA ILE A 41 -4.28 13.81 3.82
C ILE A 41 -5.52 13.74 2.95
N GLY A 42 -6.67 13.99 3.53
CA GLY A 42 -7.97 14.01 2.86
C GLY A 42 -8.62 15.38 2.93
N ASP A 43 -9.73 15.51 2.24
CA ASP A 43 -10.57 16.73 2.23
C ASP A 43 -11.29 16.97 3.56
N LYS A 44 -11.51 15.92 4.36
CA LYS A 44 -12.21 15.99 5.65
C LYS A 44 -11.29 15.92 6.87
N GLY A 45 -10.00 15.74 6.65
CA GLY A 45 -9.04 15.66 7.75
C GLY A 45 -7.76 14.92 7.40
N LYS A 46 -6.90 14.82 8.39
CA LYS A 46 -5.60 14.16 8.30
C LYS A 46 -5.44 13.14 9.41
N MET A 47 -4.64 12.10 9.15
CA MET A 47 -4.29 11.13 10.18
C MET A 47 -2.91 10.53 9.95
N LEU A 48 -2.28 10.12 11.03
CA LEU A 48 -1.11 9.27 11.01
C LEU A 48 -1.52 7.81 11.13
N GLY A 49 -0.93 6.97 10.28
CA GLY A 49 -0.96 5.52 10.41
C GLY A 49 0.42 5.00 10.78
N GLY A 50 0.48 4.12 11.75
CA GLY A 50 1.72 3.48 12.14
C GLY A 50 2.17 2.42 11.14
N SER A 51 3.43 2.00 11.29
CA SER A 51 3.99 0.88 10.56
C SER A 51 3.14 -0.38 10.77
N HIS A 52 2.98 -1.18 9.73
CA HIS A 52 2.23 -2.45 9.76
C HIS A 52 0.78 -2.31 10.26
N ALA A 53 0.15 -1.18 9.95
CA ALA A 53 -1.19 -0.83 10.45
C ALA A 53 -1.30 -0.86 12.00
N GLY A 54 -0.22 -0.55 12.69
CA GLY A 54 -0.13 -0.64 14.16
C GLY A 54 -1.05 0.32 14.88
N PHE A 55 -1.29 1.52 14.33
CA PHE A 55 -2.25 2.50 14.85
C PHE A 55 -2.77 3.40 13.73
N CYS A 56 -3.87 4.08 14.03
CA CYS A 56 -4.42 5.15 13.21
C CYS A 56 -4.82 6.29 14.15
N GLN A 57 -4.20 7.45 14.00
CA GLN A 57 -4.38 8.61 14.87
C GLN A 57 -4.79 9.82 14.05
N PRO A 58 -6.08 10.23 14.11
CA PRO A 58 -6.57 11.46 13.51
C PRO A 58 -5.89 12.69 14.10
N PHE A 59 -5.73 13.75 13.32
CA PHE A 59 -5.26 15.05 13.81
C PHE A 59 -6.32 15.73 14.66
N ASP A 60 -7.58 15.54 14.27
CA ASP A 60 -8.71 15.99 15.05
C ASP A 60 -8.85 15.12 16.32
N LYS A 61 -8.70 15.77 17.49
CA LYS A 61 -8.81 15.10 18.80
C LYS A 61 -10.25 14.74 19.17
N ASP A 62 -11.21 15.44 18.57
CA ASP A 62 -12.64 15.21 18.80
C ASP A 62 -13.24 14.22 17.80
N TYR A 63 -12.38 13.63 16.92
CA TYR A 63 -12.81 12.65 15.95
C TYR A 63 -13.41 11.39 16.62
N GLU A 64 -14.70 11.21 16.42
CA GLU A 64 -15.39 10.00 16.85
C GLU A 64 -15.12 8.84 15.90
N ARG A 65 -14.58 7.76 16.45
CA ARG A 65 -14.30 6.56 15.65
C ARG A 65 -15.60 5.91 15.22
N PRO A 66 -15.74 5.56 13.92
CA PRO A 66 -16.94 4.87 13.46
C PRO A 66 -17.07 3.49 14.10
N GLU A 67 -18.30 2.99 14.11
CA GLU A 67 -18.56 1.62 14.52
C GLU A 67 -17.77 0.61 13.67
N ARG A 68 -17.40 -0.48 14.29
CA ARG A 68 -16.60 -1.53 13.64
C ARG A 68 -17.49 -2.45 12.81
N THR A 69 -17.60 -2.18 11.52
CA THR A 69 -18.47 -2.92 10.59
C THR A 69 -17.74 -4.00 9.78
N LEU A 70 -16.41 -3.94 9.71
CA LEU A 70 -15.65 -4.91 8.92
C LEU A 70 -15.60 -6.30 9.59
N PRO A 71 -15.70 -7.39 8.81
CA PRO A 71 -15.54 -8.74 9.34
C PRO A 71 -14.21 -8.91 10.08
N ARG A 72 -14.26 -9.62 11.20
CA ARG A 72 -13.06 -9.91 11.99
C ARG A 72 -12.24 -11.01 11.34
N SER A 73 -10.93 -10.77 11.30
CA SER A 73 -9.96 -11.78 10.92
C SER A 73 -9.78 -12.79 12.05
N GLU A 74 -9.65 -14.05 11.71
CA GLU A 74 -9.24 -15.12 12.62
C GLU A 74 -7.76 -15.05 12.99
N GLY A 75 -7.04 -14.18 12.31
CA GLY A 75 -5.60 -14.02 12.42
C GLY A 75 -4.88 -14.45 11.15
N HIS A 76 -3.89 -13.69 10.78
CA HIS A 76 -3.13 -13.79 9.54
C HIS A 76 -2.64 -15.22 9.21
N TYR A 77 -1.98 -15.88 10.15
CA TYR A 77 -1.50 -17.25 9.95
C TYR A 77 -2.61 -18.28 9.97
N LYS A 78 -3.64 -18.05 10.82
CA LYS A 78 -4.75 -18.97 10.93
C LYS A 78 -5.60 -18.98 9.66
N GLU A 79 -5.86 -17.81 9.07
CA GLU A 79 -6.56 -17.71 7.78
C GLU A 79 -5.84 -18.50 6.69
N TRP A 80 -4.50 -18.45 6.65
CA TRP A 80 -3.72 -19.23 5.69
C TRP A 80 -3.89 -20.74 5.89
N VAL A 81 -3.80 -21.22 7.13
CA VAL A 81 -4.00 -22.64 7.45
C VAL A 81 -5.42 -23.08 7.12
N MET A 82 -6.43 -22.27 7.44
CA MET A 82 -7.84 -22.53 7.13
C MET A 82 -8.04 -22.63 5.61
N ALA A 83 -7.44 -21.73 4.83
CA ALA A 83 -7.50 -21.78 3.37
C ALA A 83 -6.89 -23.07 2.82
N CYS A 84 -5.73 -23.51 3.31
CA CYS A 84 -5.09 -24.77 2.92
C CYS A 84 -5.99 -25.99 3.23
N LYS A 85 -6.79 -25.93 4.29
CA LYS A 85 -7.73 -26.98 4.69
C LYS A 85 -9.09 -26.90 4.00
N GLY A 86 -9.37 -25.84 3.24
CA GLY A 86 -10.68 -25.57 2.66
C GLY A 86 -11.74 -25.18 3.71
N GLU A 87 -11.30 -24.71 4.88
CA GLU A 87 -12.20 -24.26 5.94
C GLU A 87 -12.79 -22.87 5.63
N LYS A 88 -13.97 -22.60 6.15
CA LYS A 88 -14.63 -21.30 5.95
C LYS A 88 -13.94 -20.21 6.75
N ILE A 89 -13.55 -19.13 6.04
CA ILE A 89 -12.96 -17.92 6.61
C ILE A 89 -14.05 -16.86 6.76
N ASN A 90 -14.12 -16.13 7.88
CA ASN A 90 -15.15 -15.11 8.14
C ASN A 90 -15.23 -14.02 7.09
N ARG A 91 -14.10 -13.66 6.49
CA ARG A 91 -13.99 -12.64 5.44
C ARG A 91 -14.32 -13.17 4.05
N GLY A 92 -14.64 -14.46 3.92
CA GLY A 92 -14.86 -15.14 2.64
C GLY A 92 -13.58 -15.63 1.96
N THR A 93 -12.44 -14.99 2.23
CA THR A 93 -11.10 -15.35 1.73
C THR A 93 -10.03 -14.86 2.68
N THR A 94 -8.78 -15.29 2.48
CA THR A 94 -7.65 -14.76 3.26
C THR A 94 -7.48 -13.26 3.02
N GLY A 95 -7.12 -12.53 4.07
CA GLY A 95 -6.84 -11.09 3.96
C GLY A 95 -5.64 -10.76 3.05
N THR A 96 -4.80 -11.75 2.77
CA THR A 96 -3.59 -11.64 1.94
C THR A 96 -3.70 -12.40 0.61
N ASN A 97 -4.91 -12.61 0.11
CA ASN A 97 -5.10 -13.24 -1.20
C ASN A 97 -4.44 -12.42 -2.33
N PHE A 98 -4.06 -13.08 -3.41
CA PHE A 98 -3.33 -12.43 -4.52
C PHE A 98 -4.12 -11.35 -5.24
N GLY A 99 -5.46 -11.41 -5.23
CA GLY A 99 -6.31 -10.35 -5.81
C GLY A 99 -6.14 -9.00 -5.11
N TYR A 100 -5.77 -9.02 -3.83
CA TYR A 100 -5.45 -7.83 -3.03
C TYR A 100 -3.94 -7.59 -2.94
N ALA A 101 -3.19 -8.60 -2.50
CA ALA A 101 -1.75 -8.46 -2.22
C ALA A 101 -0.92 -8.27 -3.50
N GLY A 102 -1.33 -8.84 -4.62
CA GLY A 102 -0.62 -8.71 -5.91
C GLY A 102 -0.51 -7.25 -6.37
N PRO A 103 -1.62 -6.53 -6.60
CA PRO A 103 -1.57 -5.13 -7.00
C PRO A 103 -0.87 -4.21 -5.98
N MET A 104 -1.03 -4.48 -4.69
CA MET A 104 -0.35 -3.74 -3.64
C MET A 104 1.17 -3.92 -3.73
N THR A 105 1.64 -5.16 -3.85
CA THR A 105 3.07 -5.48 -3.96
C THR A 105 3.65 -4.91 -5.24
N ALA A 106 2.95 -5.00 -6.37
CA ALA A 106 3.36 -4.39 -7.63
C ALA A 106 3.57 -2.87 -7.48
N THR A 107 2.65 -2.17 -6.80
CA THR A 107 2.76 -0.74 -6.52
C THR A 107 4.04 -0.40 -5.74
N ILE A 108 4.35 -1.18 -4.71
CA ILE A 108 5.57 -1.00 -3.90
C ILE A 108 6.81 -1.28 -4.77
N SER A 109 6.79 -2.35 -5.56
CA SER A 109 7.91 -2.74 -6.42
C SER A 109 8.20 -1.71 -7.53
N MET A 110 7.16 -1.04 -8.06
CA MET A 110 7.34 0.08 -8.99
C MET A 110 8.16 1.22 -8.37
N GLY A 111 7.99 1.50 -7.09
CA GLY A 111 8.81 2.47 -6.36
C GLY A 111 10.30 2.11 -6.37
N VAL A 112 10.62 0.81 -6.25
CA VAL A 112 12.01 0.32 -6.34
C VAL A 112 12.57 0.54 -7.74
N VAL A 113 11.81 0.26 -8.80
CA VAL A 113 12.24 0.54 -10.18
C VAL A 113 12.49 2.04 -10.38
N GLY A 114 11.62 2.89 -9.82
CA GLY A 114 11.77 4.35 -9.87
C GLY A 114 13.10 4.86 -9.30
N MET A 115 13.71 4.16 -8.35
CA MET A 115 15.02 4.55 -7.80
C MET A 115 16.17 4.45 -8.83
N TYR A 116 16.01 3.66 -9.88
CA TYR A 116 17.00 3.58 -10.97
C TYR A 116 16.86 4.73 -11.99
N TYR A 117 15.81 5.54 -11.90
CA TYR A 117 15.50 6.64 -12.81
C TYR A 117 15.25 7.94 -12.04
N PRO A 118 16.24 8.46 -11.29
CA PRO A 118 16.06 9.66 -10.47
C PRO A 118 15.72 10.89 -11.33
N GLY A 119 14.65 11.59 -10.94
CA GLY A 119 14.19 12.79 -11.64
C GLY A 119 13.36 12.53 -12.89
N GLU A 120 13.16 11.27 -13.28
CA GLU A 120 12.31 10.90 -14.41
C GLU A 120 10.90 10.51 -13.95
N THR A 121 9.92 10.73 -14.83
CA THR A 121 8.58 10.20 -14.67
C THR A 121 8.47 8.89 -15.43
N LEU A 122 8.17 7.80 -14.73
CA LEU A 122 7.89 6.50 -15.34
C LEU A 122 6.37 6.31 -15.44
N GLU A 123 5.85 6.30 -16.66
CA GLU A 123 4.44 5.99 -16.90
C GLU A 123 4.23 4.47 -16.87
N TRP A 124 3.19 4.05 -16.13
CA TRP A 124 2.80 2.65 -15.98
C TRP A 124 1.51 2.37 -16.73
N ASP A 125 1.52 1.33 -17.54
CA ASP A 125 0.34 0.77 -18.19
C ASP A 125 -0.18 -0.41 -17.34
N GLY A 126 -1.25 -0.15 -16.60
CA GLY A 126 -1.82 -1.13 -15.66
C GLY A 126 -2.52 -2.31 -16.35
N ASP A 127 -2.93 -2.17 -17.62
CA ASP A 127 -3.57 -3.25 -18.38
C ASP A 127 -2.54 -4.21 -18.95
N LYS A 128 -1.39 -3.70 -19.34
CA LYS A 128 -0.28 -4.49 -19.86
C LYS A 128 0.71 -4.93 -18.78
N LEU A 129 0.65 -4.34 -17.59
CA LEU A 129 1.58 -4.53 -16.48
C LEU A 129 3.04 -4.22 -16.87
N GLU A 130 3.25 -3.11 -17.59
CA GLU A 130 4.55 -2.68 -18.06
C GLU A 130 4.73 -1.16 -17.94
N PHE A 131 5.98 -0.70 -17.92
CA PHE A 131 6.30 0.71 -18.09
C PHE A 131 6.27 1.07 -19.58
N ARG A 132 5.81 2.28 -19.91
CA ARG A 132 5.91 2.81 -21.30
C ARG A 132 7.36 3.09 -21.72
N LYS A 133 8.27 3.14 -20.76
CA LYS A 133 9.71 3.20 -20.99
C LYS A 133 10.27 1.78 -21.04
N ASP A 134 10.57 1.29 -22.23
CA ASP A 134 10.99 -0.11 -22.47
C ASP A 134 12.19 -0.54 -21.62
N GLU A 135 13.17 0.36 -21.41
CA GLU A 135 14.36 0.06 -20.62
C GLU A 135 14.05 -0.21 -19.14
N ALA A 136 12.91 0.28 -18.63
CA ALA A 136 12.47 0.00 -17.27
C ALA A 136 11.89 -1.40 -17.13
N ASN A 137 11.39 -1.99 -18.21
CA ASN A 137 10.72 -3.29 -18.18
C ASN A 137 11.68 -4.46 -17.89
N LYS A 138 12.99 -4.27 -18.12
CA LYS A 138 14.01 -5.26 -17.74
C LYS A 138 14.00 -5.62 -16.24
N TYR A 139 13.47 -4.72 -15.38
CA TYR A 139 13.36 -4.94 -13.94
C TYR A 139 12.09 -5.68 -13.51
N LEU A 140 11.15 -5.90 -14.44
CA LEU A 140 9.90 -6.60 -14.17
C LEU A 140 10.06 -8.12 -14.27
N HIS A 141 11.10 -8.58 -14.95
CA HIS A 141 11.34 -9.99 -15.20
C HIS A 141 12.64 -10.45 -14.58
N HIS A 142 12.59 -11.60 -13.97
CA HIS A 142 13.78 -12.28 -13.48
C HIS A 142 14.10 -13.45 -14.41
N ALA A 143 15.36 -13.53 -14.84
CA ALA A 143 15.82 -14.71 -15.59
C ALA A 143 15.94 -15.89 -14.61
N TYR A 144 15.00 -16.82 -14.67
CA TYR A 144 15.06 -18.04 -13.89
C TYR A 144 16.04 -19.04 -14.51
N ARG A 145 16.47 -20.01 -13.71
CA ARG A 145 17.16 -21.18 -14.25
C ARG A 145 16.18 -21.94 -15.15
N LYS A 146 16.70 -22.54 -16.20
CA LYS A 146 15.91 -23.16 -17.27
C LYS A 146 14.83 -24.13 -16.79
N GLU A 147 15.07 -24.82 -15.68
CA GLU A 147 14.14 -25.78 -15.07
C GLU A 147 12.96 -25.11 -14.33
N TYR A 148 12.99 -23.78 -14.14
CA TYR A 148 11.99 -22.98 -13.43
C TYR A 148 11.40 -21.86 -14.29
N GLU A 149 11.60 -21.87 -15.60
CA GLU A 149 10.90 -21.01 -16.53
C GLU A 149 9.43 -21.43 -16.62
N LEU A 150 8.52 -20.46 -16.39
CA LEU A 150 7.06 -20.65 -16.44
C LEU A 150 6.52 -20.29 -17.82
#